data_c637562b138404a8b1e3e4c647d9d35e
#
_entry.id   c637562b138404a8b1e3e4c647d9d35e
#
_cell.length_a   1.000
_cell.length_b   1.000
_cell.length_c   1.000
_cell.angle_alpha   90.00
_cell.angle_beta   90.00
_cell.angle_gamma   90.00
#
_symmetry.space_group_name_H-M   'P 1'
#
loop_
_entity.id
_entity.type
_entity.pdbx_description
1 polymer ?
#
loop_
_entity_poly.entity_id
_entity_poly.type
_entity_poly.pdbx_seq_one_letter_code
_entity_poly.pdbx_strand_id
1 'polypeptide(L)'
;MQKKLDESNRPRFHFTPEKNWMNDPNGLVFHKGEYHLFYQHNPLGNKWGHMSWGHAVSTDLLNWEHLDVAITEGADGAIFSGSAVSNGDEITAIYTRHTEANQSQCIATSKDNGRTFTKYEGNPVLDLAMADFRDPKVFRYADYWIMAVVKPHQHVCSFYRSTDLIKWEFLSEFGPTAAVGGVWECPDLFPLSYKGEEFWVLLISINPGAINNGTGTQYFIGDFDGVSFTPKYSTTDPRWLDFGRDNYAGVTFNNEPNGRRIFIGWMSNWQGAVLHPETSWTNAMTIPRILGLTKMGDEIVITQQPICEPTYEIVIDATKKHPSGLTGFVELGYNPVSKKIFINDYETDVEPINQQVHLKVIIDRTSVELYTDDGTRWITMAVFSEPKVTRELTNFG
;
A
#
# COMPACT_ATOMS: atom_id res chain seq x y z
N MET A 1 -8.19 -21.08 23.48
CA MET A 1 -8.37 -19.65 23.87
C MET A 1 -7.33 -18.84 23.14
N GLN A 2 -7.71 -18.00 22.19
CA GLN A 2 -6.79 -17.02 21.60
C GLN A 2 -6.29 -16.11 22.73
N LYS A 3 -4.97 -15.95 22.82
CA LYS A 3 -4.35 -15.04 23.78
C LYS A 3 -4.75 -13.62 23.40
N LYS A 4 -5.34 -12.88 24.33
CA LYS A 4 -5.67 -11.47 24.12
C LYS A 4 -4.37 -10.72 23.85
N LEU A 5 -4.26 -10.00 22.73
CA LEU A 5 -3.13 -9.12 22.46
C LEU A 5 -3.23 -7.88 23.38
N ASP A 6 -2.11 -7.43 23.88
CA ASP A 6 -1.99 -6.23 24.71
C ASP A 6 -0.87 -5.33 24.17
N GLU A 7 -0.55 -4.26 24.86
CA GLU A 7 0.51 -3.32 24.45
C GLU A 7 1.89 -4.00 24.31
N SER A 8 2.15 -5.14 24.99
CA SER A 8 3.39 -5.90 24.81
C SER A 8 3.50 -6.56 23.43
N ASN A 9 2.39 -6.70 22.71
CA ASN A 9 2.32 -7.24 21.35
C ASN A 9 2.36 -6.15 20.26
N ARG A 10 2.31 -4.86 20.64
CA ARG A 10 2.40 -3.77 19.66
C ARG A 10 3.70 -3.90 18.84
N PRO A 11 3.65 -3.83 17.51
CA PRO A 11 4.83 -3.82 16.64
C PRO A 11 5.89 -2.84 17.12
N ARG A 12 7.16 -3.19 16.89
CA ARG A 12 8.31 -2.36 17.30
C ARG A 12 8.66 -1.29 16.27
N PHE A 13 8.46 -1.60 14.99
CA PHE A 13 8.84 -0.76 13.87
C PHE A 13 7.80 -0.68 12.74
N HIS A 14 6.74 -1.50 12.77
CA HIS A 14 5.57 -1.28 11.92
C HIS A 14 4.66 -0.24 12.55
N PHE A 15 4.19 0.70 11.75
CA PHE A 15 3.25 1.71 12.23
C PHE A 15 1.91 1.08 12.64
N THR A 16 1.39 1.49 13.79
CA THR A 16 0.03 1.19 14.27
C THR A 16 -0.63 2.48 14.72
N PRO A 17 -1.96 2.59 14.71
CA PRO A 17 -2.61 3.75 15.33
C PRO A 17 -2.34 3.75 16.84
N GLU A 18 -2.38 4.88 17.48
CA GLU A 18 -2.26 4.97 18.95
C GLU A 18 -3.33 4.10 19.62
N LYS A 19 -4.55 4.17 19.10
CA LYS A 19 -5.72 3.37 19.53
C LYS A 19 -6.70 3.18 18.39
N ASN A 20 -7.63 2.24 18.57
CA ASN A 20 -8.77 2.02 17.69
C ASN A 20 -8.42 1.45 16.31
N TRP A 21 -9.38 1.46 15.40
CA TRP A 21 -9.28 0.91 14.05
C TRP A 21 -8.43 1.77 13.11
N MET A 22 -7.65 1.11 12.28
CA MET A 22 -6.95 1.69 11.12
C MET A 22 -7.06 0.75 9.93
N ASN A 23 -7.17 1.30 8.70
CA ASN A 23 -6.97 0.58 7.45
C ASN A 23 -6.09 1.39 6.47
N ASP A 24 -6.53 1.74 5.29
CA ASP A 24 -5.74 2.29 4.19
C ASP A 24 -4.80 3.43 4.57
N PRO A 25 -3.55 3.41 4.12
CA PRO A 25 -2.70 4.61 4.17
C PRO A 25 -3.25 5.68 3.22
N ASN A 26 -3.28 6.92 3.68
CA ASN A 26 -3.82 8.05 2.95
C ASN A 26 -2.86 9.22 2.99
N GLY A 27 -3.01 10.14 2.04
CA GLY A 27 -2.38 11.45 2.11
C GLY A 27 -0.86 11.44 2.26
N LEU A 28 -0.17 10.39 1.80
CA LEU A 28 1.27 10.23 1.96
C LEU A 28 2.01 11.38 1.25
N VAL A 29 2.63 12.27 2.01
CA VAL A 29 3.34 13.44 1.48
C VAL A 29 4.53 13.83 2.35
N PHE A 30 5.63 14.24 1.72
CA PHE A 30 6.72 14.92 2.41
C PHE A 30 6.51 16.43 2.35
N HIS A 31 6.57 17.09 3.50
CA HIS A 31 6.42 18.54 3.60
C HIS A 31 7.33 19.12 4.68
N LYS A 32 8.18 20.09 4.31
CA LYS A 32 9.05 20.85 5.23
C LYS A 32 9.83 19.99 6.25
N GLY A 33 10.39 18.88 5.82
CA GLY A 33 11.24 18.02 6.65
C GLY A 33 10.52 16.86 7.33
N GLU A 34 9.21 16.73 7.17
CA GLU A 34 8.41 15.66 7.76
C GLU A 34 7.71 14.82 6.68
N TYR A 35 7.70 13.51 6.85
CA TYR A 35 6.81 12.57 6.16
C TYR A 35 5.49 12.55 6.91
N HIS A 36 4.40 12.85 6.23
CA HIS A 36 3.04 12.77 6.77
C HIS A 36 2.39 11.48 6.32
N LEU A 37 1.93 10.68 7.27
CA LEU A 37 1.10 9.50 7.07
C LEU A 37 -0.29 9.79 7.64
N PHE A 38 -1.26 9.95 6.76
CA PHE A 38 -2.67 9.89 7.15
C PHE A 38 -3.15 8.46 6.92
N TYR A 39 -4.24 8.09 7.57
CA TYR A 39 -4.79 6.75 7.44
C TYR A 39 -6.28 6.73 7.75
N GLN A 40 -6.99 5.80 7.12
CA GLN A 40 -8.39 5.54 7.46
C GLN A 40 -8.46 5.13 8.93
N HIS A 41 -9.27 5.85 9.71
CA HIS A 41 -9.33 5.70 11.15
C HIS A 41 -10.76 5.81 11.68
N ASN A 42 -11.13 4.89 12.57
CA ASN A 42 -12.31 5.07 13.40
C ASN A 42 -11.89 5.63 14.77
N PRO A 43 -12.08 6.91 15.06
CA PRO A 43 -11.66 7.48 16.33
C PRO A 43 -12.51 7.01 17.53
N LEU A 44 -13.64 6.34 17.27
CA LEU A 44 -14.61 5.94 18.29
C LEU A 44 -14.53 4.46 18.67
N GLY A 45 -13.77 3.62 17.92
CA GLY A 45 -13.74 2.19 18.23
C GLY A 45 -12.83 1.34 17.35
N ASN A 46 -12.71 0.06 17.73
CA ASN A 46 -11.80 -0.92 17.14
C ASN A 46 -12.37 -1.65 15.91
N LYS A 47 -13.47 -1.19 15.36
CA LYS A 47 -14.09 -1.75 14.16
C LYS A 47 -14.20 -0.69 13.10
N TRP A 48 -14.28 -1.13 11.84
CA TRP A 48 -14.56 -0.23 10.73
C TRP A 48 -15.88 0.52 10.94
N GLY A 49 -15.87 1.79 10.68
CA GLY A 49 -16.99 2.73 10.86
C GLY A 49 -16.47 4.12 11.24
N HIS A 50 -17.29 5.13 11.19
CA HIS A 50 -16.93 6.52 11.56
C HIS A 50 -15.63 7.00 10.91
N MET A 51 -15.47 6.68 9.60
CA MET A 51 -14.20 6.91 8.90
C MET A 51 -13.81 8.38 8.87
N SER A 52 -12.65 8.61 9.43
CA SER A 52 -11.94 9.88 9.51
C SER A 52 -10.49 9.65 9.10
N TRP A 53 -9.69 10.68 8.87
CA TRP A 53 -8.26 10.54 8.67
C TRP A 53 -7.50 10.74 9.99
N GLY A 54 -6.95 9.64 10.53
CA GLY A 54 -5.90 9.73 11.55
C GLY A 54 -4.62 10.29 10.93
N HIS A 55 -3.66 10.73 11.77
CA HIS A 55 -2.46 11.40 11.30
C HIS A 55 -1.25 11.08 12.17
N ALA A 56 -0.11 10.88 11.51
CA ALA A 56 1.19 10.78 12.15
C ALA A 56 2.27 11.41 11.27
N VAL A 57 3.37 11.84 11.89
CA VAL A 57 4.53 12.41 11.19
C VAL A 57 5.81 11.68 11.57
N SER A 58 6.79 11.67 10.66
CA SER A 58 8.10 11.07 10.87
C SER A 58 9.17 11.83 10.09
N THR A 59 10.40 11.83 10.59
CA THR A 59 11.57 12.31 9.85
C THR A 59 12.37 11.18 9.20
N ASP A 60 12.11 9.92 9.57
CA ASP A 60 12.89 8.74 9.14
C ASP A 60 12.02 7.57 8.62
N LEU A 61 10.68 7.70 8.65
CA LEU A 61 9.69 6.68 8.22
C LEU A 61 9.60 5.46 9.13
N LEU A 62 10.36 5.39 10.20
CA LEU A 62 10.34 4.29 11.20
C LEU A 62 9.81 4.74 12.54
N ASN A 63 10.20 5.95 12.96
CA ASN A 63 9.75 6.54 14.21
C ASN A 63 8.67 7.57 13.95
N TRP A 64 7.47 7.31 14.44
CA TRP A 64 6.28 8.10 14.16
C TRP A 64 5.75 8.81 15.40
N GLU A 65 5.46 10.09 15.26
CA GLU A 65 4.71 10.89 16.23
C GLU A 65 3.25 10.96 15.80
N HIS A 66 2.35 10.51 16.67
CA HIS A 66 0.90 10.62 16.44
C HIS A 66 0.44 12.04 16.67
N LEU A 67 -0.42 12.51 15.77
CA LEU A 67 -1.08 13.81 15.83
C LEU A 67 -2.60 13.64 16.00
N ASP A 68 -3.29 14.74 16.22
CA ASP A 68 -4.75 14.73 16.26
C ASP A 68 -5.35 14.28 14.92
N VAL A 69 -6.59 13.80 14.95
CA VAL A 69 -7.35 13.42 13.75
C VAL A 69 -7.40 14.62 12.79
N ALA A 70 -6.85 14.44 11.59
CA ALA A 70 -6.67 15.54 10.63
C ALA A 70 -7.98 15.99 9.97
N ILE A 71 -8.80 15.02 9.53
CA ILE A 71 -10.07 15.29 8.86
C ILE A 71 -11.13 14.36 9.47
N THR A 72 -12.08 14.95 10.18
CA THR A 72 -13.13 14.21 10.88
C THR A 72 -14.36 14.05 10.00
N GLU A 73 -15.02 12.87 10.10
CA GLU A 73 -16.36 12.70 9.52
C GLU A 73 -17.30 13.79 10.02
N GLY A 74 -18.28 14.12 9.23
CA GLY A 74 -19.26 15.13 9.56
C GLY A 74 -20.67 14.71 9.14
N ALA A 75 -21.63 15.60 9.34
CA ALA A 75 -23.00 15.38 8.88
C ALA A 75 -23.10 15.27 7.34
N ASP A 76 -22.05 15.70 6.63
CA ASP A 76 -21.90 15.66 5.18
C ASP A 76 -21.37 14.32 4.66
N GLY A 77 -20.93 13.41 5.53
CA GLY A 77 -20.47 12.06 5.20
C GLY A 77 -19.16 11.66 5.86
N ALA A 78 -18.81 10.39 5.66
CA ALA A 78 -17.54 9.81 6.10
C ALA A 78 -16.38 10.24 5.19
N ILE A 79 -15.17 10.21 5.73
CA ILE A 79 -13.93 10.57 5.03
C ILE A 79 -13.25 9.28 4.58
N PHE A 80 -13.37 8.96 3.29
CA PHE A 80 -12.73 7.80 2.68
C PHE A 80 -11.34 8.14 2.12
N SER A 81 -10.69 7.14 1.53
CA SER A 81 -9.31 7.21 1.09
C SER A 81 -9.03 8.31 0.06
N GLY A 82 -7.77 8.67 -0.02
CA GLY A 82 -7.28 9.70 -0.93
C GLY A 82 -5.80 10.02 -0.73
N SER A 83 -5.37 11.16 -1.22
CA SER A 83 -3.97 11.59 -1.25
C SER A 83 -3.77 13.00 -0.69
N ALA A 84 -2.51 13.40 -0.53
CA ALA A 84 -2.15 14.78 -0.23
C ALA A 84 -1.01 15.26 -1.12
N VAL A 85 -0.98 16.55 -1.37
CA VAL A 85 0.09 17.23 -2.10
C VAL A 85 0.62 18.41 -1.31
N SER A 86 1.93 18.66 -1.45
CA SER A 86 2.56 19.88 -0.96
C SER A 86 2.48 20.93 -2.07
N ASN A 87 1.80 22.03 -1.80
CA ASN A 87 1.60 23.13 -2.73
C ASN A 87 2.11 24.44 -2.12
N GLY A 88 3.39 24.74 -2.35
CA GLY A 88 4.06 25.85 -1.69
C GLY A 88 4.21 25.62 -0.19
N ASP A 89 3.62 26.52 0.60
CA ASP A 89 3.65 26.45 2.07
C ASP A 89 2.49 25.65 2.69
N GLU A 90 1.60 25.12 1.85
CA GLU A 90 0.38 24.44 2.29
C GLU A 90 0.42 22.94 1.94
N ILE A 91 -0.25 22.12 2.76
CA ILE A 91 -0.63 20.76 2.41
C ILE A 91 -2.10 20.77 1.99
N THR A 92 -2.39 20.27 0.80
CA THR A 92 -3.77 20.02 0.35
C THR A 92 -4.02 18.54 0.39
N ALA A 93 -4.96 18.10 1.22
CA ALA A 93 -5.52 16.75 1.22
C ALA A 93 -6.67 16.67 0.23
N ILE A 94 -6.69 15.62 -0.58
CA ILE A 94 -7.75 15.30 -1.54
C ILE A 94 -8.32 13.94 -1.11
N TYR A 95 -9.59 13.89 -0.75
CA TYR A 95 -10.22 12.72 -0.15
C TYR A 95 -11.59 12.44 -0.75
N THR A 96 -12.06 11.22 -0.62
CA THR A 96 -13.42 10.85 -0.99
C THR A 96 -14.37 11.13 0.18
N ARG A 97 -15.39 11.94 -0.05
CA ARG A 97 -16.54 12.05 0.84
C ARG A 97 -17.51 10.94 0.48
N HIS A 98 -17.86 10.12 1.45
CA HIS A 98 -18.77 8.98 1.28
C HIS A 98 -20.08 9.21 2.00
N THR A 99 -21.17 8.98 1.25
CA THR A 99 -22.52 8.73 1.73
C THR A 99 -23.04 7.45 1.07
N GLU A 100 -24.12 6.85 1.58
CA GLU A 100 -24.71 5.66 0.95
C GLU A 100 -25.11 5.87 -0.52
N ALA A 101 -25.48 7.10 -0.89
CA ALA A 101 -25.97 7.43 -2.22
C ALA A 101 -24.89 7.97 -3.17
N ASN A 102 -23.78 8.51 -2.65
CA ASN A 102 -22.80 9.24 -3.46
C ASN A 102 -21.41 9.22 -2.86
N GLN A 103 -20.42 9.04 -3.72
CA GLN A 103 -19.00 9.29 -3.44
C GLN A 103 -18.48 10.40 -4.34
N SER A 104 -17.88 11.42 -3.75
CA SER A 104 -17.37 12.61 -4.45
C SER A 104 -16.04 13.05 -3.88
N GLN A 105 -15.19 13.68 -4.71
CA GLN A 105 -13.87 14.09 -4.28
C GLN A 105 -13.94 15.49 -3.67
N CYS A 106 -13.32 15.62 -2.50
CA CYS A 106 -13.28 16.84 -1.69
C CYS A 106 -11.84 17.20 -1.34
N ILE A 107 -11.61 18.45 -0.93
CA ILE A 107 -10.32 18.93 -0.46
C ILE A 107 -10.40 19.55 0.93
N ALA A 108 -9.28 19.44 1.65
CA ALA A 108 -9.02 20.20 2.87
C ALA A 108 -7.57 20.71 2.86
N THR A 109 -7.31 21.88 3.41
CA THR A 109 -5.98 22.50 3.39
C THR A 109 -5.45 22.74 4.79
N SER A 110 -4.14 22.58 4.95
CA SER A 110 -3.39 22.93 6.15
C SER A 110 -2.36 24.01 5.81
N LYS A 111 -2.26 25.04 6.66
CA LYS A 111 -1.28 26.12 6.58
C LYS A 111 -0.28 26.11 7.74
N ASP A 112 -0.34 25.13 8.60
CA ASP A 112 0.44 24.96 9.81
C ASP A 112 1.23 23.64 9.83
N ASN A 113 1.76 23.26 8.67
CA ASN A 113 2.52 22.03 8.46
C ASN A 113 1.72 20.75 8.84
N GLY A 114 0.45 20.70 8.45
CA GLY A 114 -0.39 19.53 8.66
C GLY A 114 -1.01 19.39 10.05
N ARG A 115 -0.84 20.36 10.98
CA ARG A 115 -1.37 20.23 12.34
C ARG A 115 -2.87 20.40 12.39
N THR A 116 -3.42 21.28 11.55
CA THR A 116 -4.88 21.43 11.39
C THR A 116 -5.29 21.49 9.92
N PHE A 117 -6.48 21.00 9.61
CA PHE A 117 -7.04 21.03 8.27
C PHE A 117 -8.39 21.75 8.24
N THR A 118 -8.58 22.57 7.21
CA THR A 118 -9.86 23.26 6.95
C THR A 118 -10.46 22.69 5.67
N LYS A 119 -11.66 22.11 5.76
CA LYS A 119 -12.42 21.65 4.58
C LYS A 119 -12.77 22.85 3.69
N TYR A 120 -12.63 22.69 2.38
CA TYR A 120 -12.99 23.74 1.42
C TYR A 120 -14.51 23.93 1.40
N GLU A 121 -14.98 25.17 1.51
CA GLU A 121 -16.43 25.48 1.56
C GLU A 121 -17.16 25.12 0.25
N GLY A 122 -16.44 25.13 -0.89
CA GLY A 122 -16.97 24.77 -2.19
C GLY A 122 -16.94 23.27 -2.52
N ASN A 123 -16.65 22.40 -1.54
CA ASN A 123 -16.70 20.94 -1.78
C ASN A 123 -18.10 20.45 -2.18
N PRO A 124 -18.20 19.42 -3.06
CA PRO A 124 -17.09 18.65 -3.67
C PRO A 124 -16.43 19.37 -4.85
N VAL A 125 -15.15 19.07 -5.11
CA VAL A 125 -14.41 19.57 -6.26
C VAL A 125 -14.57 18.67 -7.52
N LEU A 126 -14.97 17.41 -7.33
CA LEU A 126 -15.31 16.48 -8.41
C LEU A 126 -16.43 15.55 -7.95
N ASP A 127 -17.54 15.56 -8.65
CA ASP A 127 -18.72 14.75 -8.36
C ASP A 127 -19.37 14.25 -9.65
N LEU A 128 -19.51 12.94 -9.78
CA LEU A 128 -20.19 12.28 -10.91
C LEU A 128 -21.61 11.79 -10.55
N ALA A 129 -22.09 12.08 -9.33
CA ALA A 129 -23.33 11.57 -8.80
C ALA A 129 -23.40 10.03 -8.82
N MET A 130 -22.32 9.38 -8.41
CA MET A 130 -22.17 7.92 -8.39
C MET A 130 -22.05 7.42 -6.94
N ALA A 131 -22.66 6.27 -6.64
CA ALA A 131 -22.53 5.62 -5.33
C ALA A 131 -21.08 5.15 -5.06
N ASP A 132 -20.33 4.78 -6.12
CA ASP A 132 -18.96 4.29 -6.04
C ASP A 132 -18.06 5.02 -7.03
N PHE A 133 -17.31 6.01 -6.53
CA PHE A 133 -16.31 6.81 -7.25
C PHE A 133 -15.31 7.38 -6.24
N ARG A 134 -14.14 6.74 -6.06
CA ARG A 134 -13.29 6.98 -4.89
C ARG A 134 -11.79 6.87 -5.11
N ASP A 135 -11.06 7.18 -4.03
CA ASP A 135 -9.63 7.01 -3.81
C ASP A 135 -8.78 7.86 -4.76
N PRO A 136 -8.91 9.20 -4.72
CA PRO A 136 -8.17 10.08 -5.60
C PRO A 136 -6.68 10.11 -5.25
N LYS A 137 -5.82 9.70 -6.18
CA LYS A 137 -4.38 9.95 -6.14
C LYS A 137 -4.06 11.15 -6.99
N VAL A 138 -3.57 12.21 -6.36
CA VAL A 138 -3.18 13.45 -7.03
C VAL A 138 -1.67 13.62 -6.97
N PHE A 139 -1.07 14.03 -8.10
CA PHE A 139 0.35 14.33 -8.21
C PHE A 139 0.62 15.45 -9.20
N ARG A 140 1.80 16.07 -9.13
CA ARG A 140 2.22 17.12 -10.06
C ARG A 140 2.74 16.51 -11.36
N TYR A 141 2.28 17.03 -12.49
CA TYR A 141 2.77 16.68 -13.81
C TYR A 141 2.94 17.99 -14.62
N ALA A 142 4.19 18.32 -14.97
CA ALA A 142 4.53 19.61 -15.57
C ALA A 142 3.89 20.79 -14.80
N ASP A 143 3.05 21.60 -15.46
CA ASP A 143 2.45 22.80 -14.87
C ASP A 143 1.04 22.59 -14.30
N TYR A 144 0.57 21.33 -14.22
CA TYR A 144 -0.77 21.00 -13.70
C TYR A 144 -0.75 19.76 -12.79
N TRP A 145 -1.88 19.53 -12.16
CA TRP A 145 -2.13 18.36 -11.32
C TRP A 145 -2.87 17.29 -12.10
N ILE A 146 -2.48 16.04 -11.92
CA ILE A 146 -3.22 14.87 -12.40
C ILE A 146 -3.88 14.21 -11.20
N MET A 147 -5.13 13.78 -11.37
CA MET A 147 -5.85 12.89 -10.46
C MET A 147 -6.11 11.57 -11.16
N ALA A 148 -5.68 10.46 -10.55
CA ALA A 148 -6.14 9.12 -10.87
C ALA A 148 -7.19 8.74 -9.81
N VAL A 149 -8.38 8.31 -10.23
CA VAL A 149 -9.49 7.96 -9.33
C VAL A 149 -10.29 6.81 -9.91
N VAL A 150 -10.80 5.88 -9.09
CA VAL A 150 -11.44 4.68 -9.61
C VAL A 150 -12.95 4.74 -9.62
N LYS A 151 -13.54 4.05 -10.62
CA LYS A 151 -14.92 3.58 -10.66
C LYS A 151 -14.90 2.09 -10.32
N PRO A 152 -15.04 1.72 -9.04
CA PRO A 152 -14.66 0.40 -8.52
C PRO A 152 -15.30 -0.79 -9.23
N HIS A 153 -16.61 -0.79 -9.39
CA HIS A 153 -17.37 -1.88 -10.02
C HIS A 153 -17.22 -1.93 -11.55
N GLN A 154 -16.81 -0.83 -12.16
CA GLN A 154 -16.54 -0.78 -13.60
C GLN A 154 -15.11 -1.24 -13.93
N HIS A 155 -14.24 -1.39 -12.91
CA HIS A 155 -12.81 -1.67 -13.05
C HIS A 155 -12.12 -0.66 -13.95
N VAL A 156 -12.38 0.62 -13.69
CA VAL A 156 -11.84 1.73 -14.47
C VAL A 156 -11.12 2.71 -13.56
N CYS A 157 -9.89 3.07 -13.93
CA CYS A 157 -9.16 4.21 -13.39
C CYS A 157 -9.33 5.39 -14.35
N SER A 158 -9.98 6.45 -13.88
CA SER A 158 -10.22 7.68 -14.63
C SER A 158 -9.15 8.72 -14.30
N PHE A 159 -8.65 9.42 -15.33
CA PHE A 159 -7.67 10.49 -15.19
C PHE A 159 -8.31 11.85 -15.42
N TYR A 160 -7.95 12.80 -14.56
CA TYR A 160 -8.38 14.19 -14.65
C TYR A 160 -7.17 15.11 -14.49
N ARG A 161 -7.26 16.35 -15.00
CA ARG A 161 -6.26 17.39 -14.77
C ARG A 161 -6.87 18.64 -14.15
N SER A 162 -6.04 19.39 -13.41
CA SER A 162 -6.39 20.65 -12.79
C SER A 162 -5.18 21.58 -12.71
N THR A 163 -5.40 22.88 -12.77
CA THR A 163 -4.37 23.89 -12.48
C THR A 163 -4.47 24.44 -11.06
N ASP A 164 -5.59 24.22 -10.38
CA ASP A 164 -5.93 24.85 -9.09
C ASP A 164 -6.40 23.87 -7.99
N LEU A 165 -6.44 22.55 -8.27
CA LEU A 165 -6.98 21.49 -7.40
C LEU A 165 -8.50 21.58 -7.13
N ILE A 166 -9.19 22.54 -7.74
CA ILE A 166 -10.62 22.81 -7.53
C ILE A 166 -11.42 22.40 -8.77
N LYS A 167 -10.96 22.79 -9.95
CA LYS A 167 -11.63 22.49 -11.21
C LYS A 167 -10.90 21.38 -11.96
N TRP A 168 -11.60 20.29 -12.20
CA TRP A 168 -11.03 19.10 -12.82
C TRP A 168 -11.62 18.86 -14.21
N GLU A 169 -10.75 18.70 -15.20
CA GLU A 169 -11.08 18.35 -16.56
C GLU A 169 -10.81 16.86 -16.79
N PHE A 170 -11.77 16.12 -17.29
CA PHE A 170 -11.61 14.72 -17.68
C PHE A 170 -10.61 14.56 -18.82
N LEU A 171 -9.73 13.56 -18.73
CA LEU A 171 -8.72 13.26 -19.74
C LEU A 171 -9.01 11.92 -20.43
N SER A 172 -8.94 10.82 -19.68
CA SER A 172 -9.05 9.47 -20.21
C SER A 172 -9.39 8.45 -19.12
N GLU A 173 -9.51 7.20 -19.54
CA GLU A 173 -9.74 6.06 -18.66
C GLU A 173 -8.80 4.90 -19.00
N PHE A 174 -8.45 4.10 -17.99
CA PHE A 174 -7.73 2.84 -18.14
C PHE A 174 -8.53 1.69 -17.49
N GLY A 175 -8.67 0.56 -18.19
CA GLY A 175 -9.40 -0.62 -17.76
C GLY A 175 -10.74 -0.78 -18.50
N PRO A 176 -11.51 -1.86 -18.25
CA PRO A 176 -11.18 -2.99 -17.37
C PRO A 176 -10.13 -3.93 -17.99
N THR A 177 -9.23 -4.47 -17.16
CA THR A 177 -8.21 -5.42 -17.61
C THR A 177 -7.59 -6.16 -16.41
N ALA A 178 -6.82 -7.22 -16.65
CA ALA A 178 -6.14 -8.06 -15.64
C ALA A 178 -7.11 -8.60 -14.58
N ALA A 179 -6.86 -8.37 -13.29
CA ALA A 179 -7.74 -8.85 -12.23
C ALA A 179 -8.98 -7.97 -12.12
N VAL A 180 -10.15 -8.58 -12.35
CA VAL A 180 -11.48 -7.96 -12.30
C VAL A 180 -12.48 -8.79 -11.48
N GLY A 181 -11.99 -9.67 -10.59
CA GLY A 181 -12.81 -10.55 -9.75
C GLY A 181 -13.46 -9.86 -8.53
N GLY A 182 -13.13 -8.61 -8.28
CA GLY A 182 -13.65 -7.79 -7.18
C GLY A 182 -13.71 -6.33 -7.58
N VAL A 183 -13.76 -5.41 -6.61
CA VAL A 183 -13.75 -3.96 -6.87
C VAL A 183 -12.32 -3.42 -6.97
N TRP A 184 -12.08 -2.44 -7.84
CA TRP A 184 -10.82 -1.72 -7.91
C TRP A 184 -10.82 -0.57 -6.90
N GLU A 185 -9.68 -0.39 -6.19
CA GLU A 185 -9.50 0.63 -5.15
C GLU A 185 -8.08 1.20 -5.18
N CYS A 186 -7.87 2.34 -4.54
CA CYS A 186 -6.57 2.95 -4.23
C CYS A 186 -5.61 2.98 -5.43
N PRO A 187 -5.92 3.67 -6.51
CA PRO A 187 -5.00 3.81 -7.64
C PRO A 187 -3.80 4.65 -7.24
N ASP A 188 -2.62 4.33 -7.79
CA ASP A 188 -1.44 5.19 -7.69
C ASP A 188 -0.68 5.18 -9.02
N LEU A 189 -0.37 6.36 -9.55
CA LEU A 189 0.35 6.52 -10.81
C LEU A 189 1.61 7.36 -10.61
N PHE A 190 2.76 6.82 -10.97
CA PHE A 190 4.05 7.48 -10.77
C PHE A 190 5.13 7.00 -11.73
N PRO A 191 6.15 7.83 -12.03
CA PRO A 191 7.31 7.43 -12.81
C PRO A 191 8.36 6.71 -11.96
N LEU A 192 9.06 5.78 -12.59
CA LEU A 192 10.31 5.17 -12.13
C LEU A 192 11.31 5.12 -13.29
N SER A 193 12.62 5.13 -12.97
CA SER A 193 13.66 5.06 -13.98
C SER A 193 14.41 3.72 -13.92
N TYR A 194 14.69 3.14 -15.10
CA TYR A 194 15.59 2.01 -15.25
C TYR A 194 16.61 2.30 -16.34
N LYS A 195 17.89 2.32 -15.97
CA LYS A 195 19.02 2.62 -16.89
C LYS A 195 18.87 3.90 -17.71
N GLY A 196 18.23 4.92 -17.12
CA GLY A 196 18.02 6.23 -17.76
C GLY A 196 16.79 6.33 -18.65
N GLU A 197 16.00 5.25 -18.81
CA GLU A 197 14.70 5.24 -19.43
C GLU A 197 13.64 5.38 -18.33
N GLU A 198 12.63 6.26 -18.55
CA GLU A 198 11.50 6.45 -17.65
C GLU A 198 10.38 5.51 -18.02
N PHE A 199 9.77 4.92 -17.00
CA PHE A 199 8.58 4.08 -17.10
C PHE A 199 7.54 4.58 -16.09
N TRP A 200 6.30 4.59 -16.49
CA TRP A 200 5.19 4.87 -15.57
C TRP A 200 4.62 3.58 -15.00
N VAL A 201 4.34 3.62 -13.72
CA VAL A 201 3.75 2.50 -12.98
C VAL A 201 2.37 2.92 -12.50
N LEU A 202 1.36 2.11 -12.82
CA LEU A 202 0.02 2.24 -12.26
C LEU A 202 -0.22 1.08 -11.31
N LEU A 203 -0.44 1.37 -10.03
CA LEU A 203 -0.91 0.42 -9.01
C LEU A 203 -2.43 0.48 -8.94
N ILE A 204 -3.07 -0.68 -8.77
CA ILE A 204 -4.51 -0.81 -8.52
C ILE A 204 -4.72 -1.92 -7.49
N SER A 205 -5.33 -1.60 -6.37
CA SER A 205 -5.78 -2.60 -5.38
C SER A 205 -7.08 -3.25 -5.82
N ILE A 206 -7.29 -4.52 -5.45
CA ILE A 206 -8.51 -5.27 -5.77
C ILE A 206 -9.01 -6.05 -4.55
N ASN A 207 -10.34 -6.07 -4.35
CA ASN A 207 -11.01 -6.75 -3.23
C ASN A 207 -12.38 -7.33 -3.65
N PRO A 208 -12.57 -8.67 -3.60
CA PRO A 208 -11.55 -9.72 -3.61
C PRO A 208 -10.95 -9.89 -5.01
N GLY A 209 -10.27 -10.99 -5.27
CA GLY A 209 -9.82 -11.35 -6.63
C GLY A 209 -8.30 -11.29 -6.82
N ALA A 210 -7.54 -11.10 -5.73
CA ALA A 210 -6.09 -11.23 -5.76
C ALA A 210 -5.65 -12.70 -5.81
N ILE A 211 -4.35 -12.91 -6.03
CA ILE A 211 -3.72 -14.24 -6.14
C ILE A 211 -3.94 -15.13 -4.91
N ASN A 212 -4.14 -14.50 -3.74
CA ASN A 212 -4.39 -15.16 -2.46
C ASN A 212 -5.88 -15.44 -2.20
N ASN A 213 -6.76 -15.25 -3.19
CA ASN A 213 -8.21 -15.29 -3.13
C ASN A 213 -8.86 -14.23 -2.21
N GLY A 214 -8.11 -13.21 -1.84
CA GLY A 214 -8.54 -12.08 -1.01
C GLY A 214 -8.21 -10.74 -1.65
N THR A 215 -7.72 -9.83 -0.83
CA THR A 215 -7.26 -8.51 -1.23
C THR A 215 -5.81 -8.53 -1.71
N GLY A 216 -5.45 -7.65 -2.65
CA GLY A 216 -4.08 -7.49 -3.13
C GLY A 216 -3.94 -6.29 -4.05
N THR A 217 -2.69 -5.98 -4.42
CA THR A 217 -2.37 -4.88 -5.31
C THR A 217 -1.72 -5.40 -6.58
N GLN A 218 -2.37 -5.17 -7.72
CA GLN A 218 -1.81 -5.42 -9.04
C GLN A 218 -1.11 -4.18 -9.58
N TYR A 219 -0.17 -4.37 -10.52
CA TYR A 219 0.53 -3.24 -11.14
C TYR A 219 0.67 -3.39 -12.64
N PHE A 220 0.78 -2.24 -13.30
CA PHE A 220 1.01 -2.11 -14.72
C PHE A 220 2.23 -1.23 -14.96
N ILE A 221 3.07 -1.59 -15.93
CA ILE A 221 4.21 -0.77 -16.37
C ILE A 221 3.94 -0.31 -17.79
N GLY A 222 4.10 0.97 -18.05
CA GLY A 222 3.79 1.59 -19.32
C GLY A 222 4.33 3.00 -19.47
N ASP A 223 3.64 3.78 -20.25
CA ASP A 223 3.93 5.18 -20.51
C ASP A 223 2.71 6.03 -20.12
N PHE A 224 2.95 7.26 -19.65
CA PHE A 224 1.92 8.26 -19.41
C PHE A 224 2.31 9.57 -20.07
N ASP A 225 1.50 10.04 -21.00
CA ASP A 225 1.78 11.24 -21.80
C ASP A 225 1.18 12.54 -21.23
N GLY A 226 0.66 12.46 -19.99
CA GLY A 226 -0.07 13.57 -19.35
C GLY A 226 -1.56 13.57 -19.63
N VAL A 227 -2.05 12.61 -20.45
CA VAL A 227 -3.46 12.44 -20.81
C VAL A 227 -3.91 11.01 -20.55
N SER A 228 -3.14 10.02 -21.02
CA SER A 228 -3.51 8.61 -21.00
C SER A 228 -2.36 7.72 -20.53
N PHE A 229 -2.70 6.64 -19.82
CA PHE A 229 -1.77 5.57 -19.49
C PHE A 229 -1.87 4.45 -20.52
N THR A 230 -0.72 4.10 -21.12
CA THR A 230 -0.62 3.02 -22.10
C THR A 230 0.30 1.92 -21.56
N PRO A 231 -0.21 0.70 -21.27
CA PRO A 231 0.62 -0.39 -20.77
C PRO A 231 1.62 -0.86 -21.82
N LYS A 232 2.86 -1.12 -21.42
CA LYS A 232 3.96 -1.60 -22.28
C LYS A 232 3.87 -3.10 -22.53
N TYR A 233 3.25 -3.84 -21.63
CA TYR A 233 3.15 -5.29 -21.67
C TYR A 233 1.69 -5.74 -21.69
N SER A 234 1.48 -7.02 -22.05
CA SER A 234 0.15 -7.63 -21.97
C SER A 234 -0.46 -7.44 -20.58
N THR A 235 -1.72 -7.10 -20.55
CA THR A 235 -2.52 -6.95 -19.32
C THR A 235 -3.51 -8.11 -19.13
N THR A 236 -3.34 -9.23 -19.86
CA THR A 236 -4.20 -10.40 -19.71
C THR A 236 -4.03 -11.04 -18.33
N ASP A 237 -2.78 -11.19 -17.90
CA ASP A 237 -2.45 -11.78 -16.61
C ASP A 237 -2.03 -10.68 -15.63
N PRO A 238 -2.60 -10.65 -14.41
CA PRO A 238 -2.24 -9.64 -13.43
C PRO A 238 -0.84 -9.86 -12.89
N ARG A 239 -0.11 -8.76 -12.67
CA ARG A 239 1.17 -8.73 -11.97
C ARG A 239 0.94 -8.24 -10.56
N TRP A 240 1.38 -9.00 -9.59
CA TRP A 240 1.15 -8.72 -8.17
C TRP A 240 2.35 -8.07 -7.51
N LEU A 241 2.09 -7.05 -6.70
CA LEU A 241 3.11 -6.36 -5.91
C LEU A 241 3.56 -7.20 -4.71
N ASP A 242 2.64 -7.98 -4.13
CA ASP A 242 2.87 -8.85 -2.98
C ASP A 242 2.07 -10.15 -3.16
N PHE A 243 2.64 -11.27 -2.73
CA PHE A 243 2.04 -12.60 -2.86
C PHE A 243 1.47 -13.11 -1.53
N GLY A 244 1.68 -12.36 -0.44
CA GLY A 244 1.04 -12.58 0.84
C GLY A 244 -0.39 -12.07 0.86
N ARG A 245 -1.06 -12.32 1.97
CA ARG A 245 -2.46 -11.90 2.11
C ARG A 245 -2.64 -10.51 2.72
N ASP A 246 -1.59 -9.96 3.37
CA ASP A 246 -1.72 -8.81 4.26
C ASP A 246 -0.89 -7.61 3.76
N ASN A 247 -1.13 -7.18 2.53
CA ASN A 247 -0.63 -5.93 1.96
C ASN A 247 -1.68 -5.39 0.99
N TYR A 248 -2.46 -4.42 1.43
CA TYR A 248 -3.58 -3.89 0.67
C TYR A 248 -3.63 -2.36 0.68
N ALA A 249 -4.34 -1.77 -0.30
CA ALA A 249 -4.62 -0.34 -0.42
C ALA A 249 -3.36 0.55 -0.38
N GLY A 250 -2.18 -0.03 -0.70
CA GLY A 250 -0.91 0.66 -0.59
C GLY A 250 -0.72 1.70 -1.68
N VAL A 251 -0.15 2.84 -1.28
CA VAL A 251 0.15 3.99 -2.13
C VAL A 251 1.53 4.57 -1.80
N THR A 252 2.01 5.50 -2.63
CA THR A 252 3.35 6.09 -2.49
C THR A 252 3.32 7.52 -1.99
N PHE A 253 4.43 7.95 -1.36
CA PHE A 253 4.62 9.34 -0.94
C PHE A 253 4.75 10.29 -2.12
N ASN A 254 4.04 11.41 -2.04
CA ASN A 254 4.27 12.57 -2.88
C ASN A 254 5.42 13.43 -2.33
N ASN A 255 6.10 14.15 -3.23
CA ASN A 255 7.10 15.17 -2.89
C ASN A 255 8.29 14.64 -2.05
N GLU A 256 8.69 13.37 -2.24
CA GLU A 256 9.83 12.81 -1.54
C GLU A 256 11.13 13.53 -1.96
N PRO A 257 11.94 14.06 -1.00
CA PRO A 257 12.98 15.05 -1.30
C PRO A 257 14.19 14.48 -2.03
N ASN A 258 14.41 13.17 -2.01
CA ASN A 258 15.53 12.50 -2.65
C ASN A 258 15.14 11.78 -3.95
N GLY A 259 13.90 11.97 -4.43
CA GLY A 259 13.38 11.34 -5.63
C GLY A 259 13.12 9.83 -5.49
N ARG A 260 13.11 9.30 -4.26
CA ARG A 260 12.73 7.91 -4.00
C ARG A 260 11.21 7.75 -4.14
N ARG A 261 10.77 6.59 -4.63
CA ARG A 261 9.36 6.24 -4.61
C ARG A 261 9.11 5.30 -3.42
N ILE A 262 8.55 5.83 -2.35
CA ILE A 262 8.35 5.11 -1.09
C ILE A 262 6.88 4.71 -0.98
N PHE A 263 6.64 3.41 -0.86
CA PHE A 263 5.34 2.76 -0.76
C PHE A 263 5.08 2.31 0.68
N ILE A 264 3.84 2.43 1.13
CA ILE A 264 3.31 1.82 2.36
C ILE A 264 1.94 1.21 2.03
N GLY A 265 1.66 0.01 2.54
CA GLY A 265 0.36 -0.65 2.44
C GLY A 265 -0.28 -0.90 3.80
N TRP A 266 -1.57 -1.15 3.83
CA TRP A 266 -2.27 -1.67 5.00
C TRP A 266 -1.90 -3.14 5.20
N MET A 267 -1.26 -3.45 6.34
CA MET A 267 -0.85 -4.81 6.70
C MET A 267 -2.05 -5.57 7.27
N SER A 268 -2.99 -5.85 6.44
CA SER A 268 -4.18 -6.65 6.72
C SER A 268 -4.90 -6.95 5.41
N ASN A 269 -6.10 -7.52 5.51
CA ASN A 269 -7.00 -7.79 4.40
C ASN A 269 -8.45 -7.76 4.89
N TRP A 270 -9.41 -7.52 4.00
CA TRP A 270 -10.82 -7.43 4.38
C TRP A 270 -11.39 -8.76 4.89
N GLN A 271 -10.89 -9.91 4.44
CA GLN A 271 -11.33 -11.22 4.90
C GLN A 271 -10.83 -11.55 6.31
N GLY A 272 -9.66 -11.03 6.68
CA GLY A 272 -8.99 -11.25 7.97
C GLY A 272 -9.24 -10.17 9.02
N ALA A 273 -9.50 -8.94 8.60
CA ALA A 273 -9.59 -7.77 9.48
C ALA A 273 -10.66 -7.92 10.59
N VAL A 274 -11.77 -8.59 10.27
CA VAL A 274 -12.85 -8.87 11.24
C VAL A 274 -12.46 -9.92 12.29
N LEU A 275 -11.38 -10.69 12.05
CA LEU A 275 -10.86 -11.72 12.95
C LEU A 275 -9.76 -11.20 13.87
N HIS A 276 -9.41 -9.91 13.74
CA HIS A 276 -8.38 -9.32 14.58
C HIS A 276 -8.76 -9.43 16.06
N PRO A 277 -7.85 -9.88 16.93
CA PRO A 277 -8.11 -9.96 18.38
C PRO A 277 -8.47 -8.57 18.94
N GLU A 278 -9.30 -8.53 19.97
CA GLU A 278 -9.59 -7.28 20.69
C GLU A 278 -8.31 -6.74 21.35
N THR A 279 -7.93 -5.52 20.96
CA THR A 279 -6.78 -4.78 21.49
C THR A 279 -7.18 -3.33 21.70
N SER A 280 -6.30 -2.52 22.27
CA SER A 280 -6.48 -1.06 22.31
C SER A 280 -6.33 -0.42 20.92
N TRP A 281 -5.68 -1.10 20.00
CA TRP A 281 -5.41 -0.72 18.61
C TRP A 281 -5.72 -1.88 17.65
N THR A 282 -6.02 -1.59 16.39
CA THR A 282 -6.36 -2.62 15.38
C THR A 282 -5.66 -2.30 14.07
N ASN A 283 -4.95 -3.31 13.52
CA ASN A 283 -4.16 -3.29 12.29
C ASN A 283 -2.82 -2.55 12.41
N ALA A 284 -2.01 -2.67 11.36
CA ALA A 284 -0.71 -2.03 11.18
C ALA A 284 -0.52 -1.63 9.71
N MET A 285 0.50 -0.81 9.43
CA MET A 285 1.03 -0.62 8.08
C MET A 285 2.18 -1.58 7.80
N THR A 286 2.45 -1.90 6.54
CA THR A 286 3.68 -2.59 6.12
C THR A 286 4.90 -1.74 6.41
N ILE A 287 6.09 -2.34 6.44
CA ILE A 287 7.32 -1.54 6.38
C ILE A 287 7.31 -0.68 5.12
N PRO A 288 7.70 0.60 5.22
CA PRO A 288 7.89 1.43 4.05
C PRO A 288 8.92 0.82 3.11
N ARG A 289 8.61 0.75 1.80
CA ARG A 289 9.44 0.12 0.78
C ARG A 289 9.80 1.12 -0.30
N ILE A 290 11.07 1.19 -0.68
CA ILE A 290 11.54 1.95 -1.84
C ILE A 290 11.27 1.09 -3.07
N LEU A 291 10.45 1.60 -3.96
CA LEU A 291 10.16 0.97 -5.24
C LEU A 291 11.24 1.32 -6.27
N GLY A 292 11.61 0.34 -7.05
CA GLY A 292 12.53 0.46 -8.18
C GLY A 292 12.11 -0.44 -9.32
N LEU A 293 12.94 -0.51 -10.36
CA LEU A 293 12.71 -1.37 -11.51
C LEU A 293 13.93 -2.23 -11.79
N THR A 294 13.71 -3.46 -12.27
CA THR A 294 14.72 -4.32 -12.84
C THR A 294 14.20 -5.05 -14.07
N LYS A 295 15.12 -5.64 -14.83
CA LYS A 295 14.74 -6.48 -15.97
C LYS A 295 14.71 -7.94 -15.54
N MET A 296 13.59 -8.63 -15.81
CA MET A 296 13.40 -10.05 -15.62
C MET A 296 12.98 -10.67 -16.96
N GLY A 297 13.85 -11.51 -17.57
CA GLY A 297 13.65 -11.95 -18.93
C GLY A 297 13.65 -10.77 -19.91
N ASP A 298 12.59 -10.60 -20.68
CA ASP A 298 12.41 -9.47 -21.61
C ASP A 298 11.56 -8.34 -21.04
N GLU A 299 11.09 -8.48 -19.81
CA GLU A 299 10.18 -7.52 -19.20
C GLU A 299 10.84 -6.71 -18.06
N ILE A 300 10.37 -5.49 -17.88
CA ILE A 300 10.67 -4.68 -16.70
C ILE A 300 9.66 -5.05 -15.62
N VAL A 301 10.14 -5.22 -14.38
CA VAL A 301 9.32 -5.54 -13.20
C VAL A 301 9.68 -4.61 -12.05
N ILE A 302 8.74 -4.46 -11.10
CA ILE A 302 8.97 -3.69 -9.87
C ILE A 302 9.93 -4.46 -8.96
N THR A 303 10.85 -3.72 -8.33
CA THR A 303 11.61 -4.15 -7.17
C THR A 303 11.18 -3.36 -5.95
N GLN A 304 11.31 -3.97 -4.77
CA GLN A 304 10.96 -3.35 -3.50
C GLN A 304 12.09 -3.58 -2.51
N GLN A 305 12.57 -2.52 -1.87
CA GLN A 305 13.58 -2.59 -0.82
C GLN A 305 13.05 -1.92 0.44
N PRO A 306 13.08 -2.58 1.60
CA PRO A 306 12.63 -1.98 2.85
C PRO A 306 13.56 -0.85 3.26
N ILE A 307 13.05 0.12 4.01
CA ILE A 307 13.86 1.20 4.57
C ILE A 307 14.65 0.78 5.81
N CYS A 308 14.38 -0.39 6.37
CA CYS A 308 15.08 -0.96 7.52
C CYS A 308 15.87 -2.21 7.14
N GLU A 309 16.83 -2.58 7.98
CA GLU A 309 17.57 -3.82 7.82
C GLU A 309 16.68 -5.04 8.09
N PRO A 310 16.90 -6.17 7.39
CA PRO A 310 16.18 -7.40 7.65
C PRO A 310 16.53 -7.96 9.04
N THR A 311 15.57 -8.65 9.66
CA THR A 311 15.80 -9.36 10.92
C THR A 311 16.67 -10.59 10.71
N TYR A 312 16.50 -11.25 9.55
CA TYR A 312 17.27 -12.43 9.14
C TYR A 312 17.60 -12.37 7.65
N GLU A 313 18.79 -12.90 7.34
CA GLU A 313 19.21 -13.23 5.97
C GLU A 313 19.44 -14.74 5.90
N ILE A 314 18.93 -15.38 4.83
CA ILE A 314 18.95 -16.82 4.66
C ILE A 314 19.46 -17.14 3.25
N VAL A 315 20.43 -18.04 3.16
CA VAL A 315 20.88 -18.58 1.87
C VAL A 315 20.51 -20.06 1.83
N ILE A 316 19.68 -20.43 0.87
CA ILE A 316 19.19 -21.80 0.70
C ILE A 316 19.80 -22.40 -0.55
N ASP A 317 20.36 -23.62 -0.39
CA ASP A 317 20.87 -24.45 -1.49
C ASP A 317 19.67 -25.04 -2.26
N ALA A 318 19.46 -24.56 -3.48
CA ALA A 318 18.35 -24.97 -4.33
C ALA A 318 18.54 -26.36 -4.97
N THR A 319 19.70 -27.02 -4.78
CA THR A 319 19.95 -28.39 -5.27
C THR A 319 19.42 -29.45 -4.31
N LYS A 320 19.01 -29.10 -3.11
CA LYS A 320 18.43 -30.01 -2.12
C LYS A 320 17.09 -30.56 -2.61
N LYS A 321 16.72 -31.73 -2.08
CA LYS A 321 15.49 -32.44 -2.51
C LYS A 321 14.26 -32.03 -1.66
N HIS A 322 14.46 -31.43 -0.53
CA HIS A 322 13.40 -31.10 0.43
C HIS A 322 13.35 -29.59 0.68
N PRO A 323 12.17 -29.04 0.97
CA PRO A 323 12.03 -27.67 1.39
C PRO A 323 12.93 -27.35 2.58
N SER A 324 13.44 -26.13 2.66
CA SER A 324 14.25 -25.68 3.79
C SER A 324 14.00 -24.20 4.08
N GLY A 325 14.15 -23.81 5.35
CA GLY A 325 13.89 -22.46 5.79
C GLY A 325 13.88 -22.35 7.31
N LEU A 326 13.17 -21.36 7.83
CA LEU A 326 12.95 -21.17 9.25
C LEU A 326 11.60 -21.76 9.66
N THR A 327 11.55 -22.37 10.84
CA THR A 327 10.34 -22.95 11.39
C THR A 327 10.05 -22.39 12.79
N GLY A 328 8.79 -22.44 13.18
CA GLY A 328 8.34 -21.99 14.49
C GLY A 328 6.84 -21.83 14.50
N PHE A 329 6.36 -20.67 14.90
CA PHE A 329 4.95 -20.32 14.76
C PHE A 329 4.55 -20.10 13.30
N VAL A 330 5.49 -19.70 12.47
CA VAL A 330 5.38 -19.54 11.02
C VAL A 330 6.46 -20.39 10.36
N GLU A 331 6.11 -21.12 9.32
CA GLU A 331 7.06 -21.79 8.44
C GLU A 331 7.31 -20.91 7.23
N LEU A 332 8.58 -20.63 6.94
CA LEU A 332 8.97 -19.84 5.78
C LEU A 332 10.28 -20.35 5.17
N GLY A 333 10.42 -20.23 3.86
CA GLY A 333 11.63 -20.71 3.19
C GLY A 333 11.47 -20.88 1.70
N TYR A 334 12.16 -21.90 1.17
CA TYR A 334 12.15 -22.26 -0.25
C TYR A 334 11.89 -23.75 -0.43
N ASN A 335 11.02 -24.05 -1.39
CA ASN A 335 10.73 -25.42 -1.84
C ASN A 335 11.40 -25.67 -3.21
N PRO A 336 12.43 -26.51 -3.29
CA PRO A 336 13.17 -26.78 -4.53
C PRO A 336 12.38 -27.61 -5.56
N VAL A 337 11.33 -28.31 -5.14
CA VAL A 337 10.49 -29.12 -6.04
C VAL A 337 9.54 -28.23 -6.82
N SER A 338 8.85 -27.31 -6.12
CA SER A 338 7.96 -26.31 -6.76
C SER A 338 8.70 -25.09 -7.28
N LYS A 339 9.96 -24.87 -6.88
CA LYS A 339 10.76 -23.66 -7.12
C LYS A 339 10.10 -22.39 -6.57
N LYS A 340 9.52 -22.47 -5.38
CA LYS A 340 8.81 -21.37 -4.77
C LYS A 340 9.38 -21.00 -3.41
N ILE A 341 9.38 -19.72 -3.09
CA ILE A 341 9.48 -19.23 -1.71
C ILE A 341 8.10 -19.22 -1.08
N PHE A 342 8.04 -19.37 0.24
CA PHE A 342 6.76 -19.50 0.94
C PHE A 342 6.79 -18.90 2.36
N ILE A 343 5.63 -18.48 2.83
CA ILE A 343 5.26 -18.32 4.24
C ILE A 343 3.96 -19.11 4.44
N ASN A 344 4.01 -20.22 5.19
CA ASN A 344 2.88 -21.14 5.35
C ASN A 344 2.32 -21.55 3.96
N ASP A 345 1.04 -21.24 3.70
CA ASP A 345 0.33 -21.57 2.45
C ASP A 345 0.49 -20.52 1.33
N TYR A 346 1.16 -19.39 1.62
CA TYR A 346 1.39 -18.31 0.62
C TYR A 346 2.74 -18.51 -0.05
N GLU A 347 2.74 -18.57 -1.37
CA GLU A 347 3.94 -18.89 -2.14
C GLU A 347 4.04 -18.10 -3.46
N THR A 348 5.27 -17.95 -3.95
CA THR A 348 5.55 -17.37 -5.26
C THR A 348 6.79 -17.97 -5.90
N ASP A 349 6.81 -18.02 -7.22
CA ASP A 349 7.93 -18.55 -7.99
C ASP A 349 9.17 -17.70 -7.82
N VAL A 350 10.33 -18.36 -7.73
CA VAL A 350 11.65 -17.73 -7.72
C VAL A 350 12.64 -18.59 -8.51
N GLU A 351 13.48 -17.94 -9.32
CA GLU A 351 14.57 -18.62 -10.01
C GLU A 351 15.86 -18.51 -9.18
N PRO A 352 16.47 -19.66 -8.80
CA PRO A 352 17.73 -19.66 -8.08
C PRO A 352 18.87 -19.04 -8.89
N ILE A 353 19.72 -18.25 -8.23
CA ILE A 353 20.94 -17.68 -8.82
C ILE A 353 22.13 -18.53 -8.33
N ASN A 354 22.92 -19.08 -9.25
CA ASN A 354 24.03 -19.95 -8.92
C ASN A 354 23.67 -21.10 -7.96
N GLN A 355 22.51 -21.71 -8.18
CA GLN A 355 21.94 -22.80 -7.35
C GLN A 355 21.64 -22.37 -5.90
N GLN A 356 21.48 -21.10 -5.64
CA GLN A 356 21.12 -20.56 -4.33
C GLN A 356 19.91 -19.63 -4.43
N VAL A 357 19.12 -19.61 -3.35
CA VAL A 357 18.05 -18.63 -3.15
C VAL A 357 18.41 -17.80 -1.92
N HIS A 358 18.54 -16.49 -2.13
CA HIS A 358 18.85 -15.52 -1.09
C HIS A 358 17.54 -14.87 -0.63
N LEU A 359 17.20 -15.07 0.63
CA LEU A 359 15.98 -14.57 1.24
C LEU A 359 16.31 -13.63 2.40
N LYS A 360 15.51 -12.61 2.54
CA LYS A 360 15.52 -11.67 3.65
C LYS A 360 14.17 -11.70 4.35
N VAL A 361 14.17 -11.56 5.66
CA VAL A 361 12.97 -11.66 6.48
C VAL A 361 12.95 -10.50 7.47
N ILE A 362 11.82 -9.83 7.56
CA ILE A 362 11.53 -8.87 8.63
C ILE A 362 10.48 -9.51 9.54
N ILE A 363 10.86 -9.70 10.80
CA ILE A 363 9.96 -10.27 11.83
C ILE A 363 9.74 -9.21 12.90
N ASP A 364 8.49 -8.84 13.09
CA ASP A 364 8.05 -8.03 14.20
C ASP A 364 7.11 -8.82 15.11
N ARG A 365 6.55 -8.23 16.14
CA ARG A 365 5.72 -8.93 17.14
C ARG A 365 4.45 -9.54 16.57
N THR A 366 3.91 -8.96 15.51
CA THR A 366 2.64 -9.40 14.90
C THR A 366 2.71 -9.48 13.39
N SER A 367 3.91 -9.62 12.81
CA SER A 367 4.07 -9.68 11.36
C SER A 367 5.34 -10.41 10.92
N VAL A 368 5.29 -10.91 9.70
CA VAL A 368 6.42 -11.47 8.96
C VAL A 368 6.36 -10.97 7.52
N GLU A 369 7.45 -10.37 7.05
CA GLU A 369 7.63 -10.01 5.65
C GLU A 369 8.85 -10.77 5.10
N LEU A 370 8.64 -11.64 4.12
CA LEU A 370 9.67 -12.42 3.42
C LEU A 370 9.87 -11.85 2.02
N TYR A 371 11.12 -11.66 1.62
CA TYR A 371 11.44 -11.17 0.28
C TYR A 371 12.75 -11.71 -0.27
N THR A 372 12.88 -11.70 -1.59
CA THR A 372 14.12 -12.03 -2.29
C THR A 372 15.13 -10.89 -2.21
N ASP A 373 16.42 -11.19 -2.24
CA ASP A 373 17.50 -10.18 -2.17
C ASP A 373 17.39 -9.12 -3.28
N ASP A 374 16.93 -9.52 -4.47
CA ASP A 374 16.68 -8.60 -5.59
C ASP A 374 15.40 -7.77 -5.44
N GLY A 375 14.59 -8.04 -4.42
CA GLY A 375 13.36 -7.32 -4.12
C GLY A 375 12.19 -7.58 -5.08
N THR A 376 12.29 -8.57 -5.96
CA THR A 376 11.24 -8.84 -6.98
C THR A 376 10.07 -9.66 -6.45
N ARG A 377 10.24 -10.35 -5.33
CA ARG A 377 9.21 -11.18 -4.69
C ARG A 377 9.07 -10.84 -3.22
N TRP A 378 7.82 -10.65 -2.82
CA TRP A 378 7.43 -10.32 -1.45
C TRP A 378 6.24 -11.15 -1.01
N ILE A 379 6.27 -11.62 0.22
CA ILE A 379 5.15 -12.28 0.90
C ILE A 379 4.98 -11.63 2.25
N THR A 380 3.89 -10.91 2.44
CA THR A 380 3.56 -10.19 3.67
C THR A 380 2.44 -10.87 4.42
N MET A 381 2.64 -11.10 5.71
CA MET A 381 1.69 -11.78 6.57
C MET A 381 1.60 -11.14 7.94
N ALA A 382 0.40 -10.70 8.34
CA ALA A 382 0.08 -10.38 9.72
C ALA A 382 -0.16 -11.67 10.52
N VAL A 383 0.33 -11.70 11.75
CA VAL A 383 0.14 -12.82 12.70
C VAL A 383 -0.41 -12.28 14.01
N PHE A 384 -1.29 -13.03 14.67
CA PHE A 384 -1.93 -12.58 15.93
C PHE A 384 -1.26 -13.14 17.19
N SER A 385 0.02 -13.52 17.07
CA SER A 385 0.88 -13.92 18.17
C SER A 385 2.32 -13.63 17.81
N GLU A 386 3.20 -13.43 18.79
CA GLU A 386 4.61 -13.19 18.51
C GLU A 386 5.19 -14.33 17.69
N PRO A 387 5.68 -14.07 16.46
CA PRO A 387 6.23 -15.11 15.62
C PRO A 387 7.57 -15.58 16.19
N LYS A 388 7.57 -16.79 16.73
CA LYS A 388 8.78 -17.47 17.18
C LYS A 388 9.29 -18.32 16.04
N VAL A 389 10.44 -17.97 15.49
CA VAL A 389 11.12 -18.78 14.48
C VAL A 389 12.48 -19.24 15.01
N THR A 390 12.90 -20.42 14.57
CA THR A 390 14.25 -20.91 14.86
C THR A 390 15.26 -20.07 14.08
N ARG A 391 16.45 -19.87 14.66
CA ARG A 391 17.55 -19.18 13.97
C ARG A 391 18.33 -20.10 13.02
N GLU A 392 18.07 -21.41 13.07
CA GLU A 392 18.75 -22.40 12.26
C GLU A 392 17.88 -22.86 11.11
N LEU A 393 18.50 -23.06 9.94
CA LEU A 393 17.83 -23.63 8.79
C LEU A 393 17.37 -25.05 9.08
N THR A 394 16.09 -25.31 8.89
CA THR A 394 15.46 -26.62 9.06
C THR A 394 15.13 -27.19 7.68
N ASN A 395 15.35 -28.48 7.48
CA ASN A 395 14.81 -29.19 6.33
C ASN A 395 13.41 -29.69 6.68
N PHE A 396 12.44 -29.34 5.87
CA PHE A 396 11.07 -29.81 5.99
C PHE A 396 10.96 -31.13 5.23
N GLY A 397 10.85 -32.22 5.95
CA GLY A 397 10.77 -33.58 5.41
C GLY A 397 9.38 -34.01 4.98
#